data_f7a79f912672367186f73d0e7b2696b6
#
_entry.id   f7a79f912672367186f73d0e7b2696b6
#
_cell.length_a   1.000
_cell.length_b   1.000
_cell.length_c   1.000
_cell.angle_alpha   90.00
_cell.angle_beta   90.00
_cell.angle_gamma   90.00
#
_symmetry.space_group_name_H-M   'P 1'
#
loop_
_entity.id
_entity.type
_entity.pdbx_description
1 polymer ?
#
loop_
_entity_poly.entity_id
_entity_poly.type
_entity_poly.pdbx_seq_one_letter_code
_entity_poly.pdbx_strand_id
1 'polypeptide(L)'
;MAVKASDRVKFYKNKNGATVGSCDRKVFEVDGLYFKDIDGSGEFKDFDDWRNSPLQRAQSYVKVLSTDEKIGLLFASDWRMGLDQEDKTKLDESGVLDEGELVNAKTIFGIQNLPSTSVAIKEWFARHLIFRKNPSPKDLVDWVNQLNAKAEECEHFVPVEIISNSRNENGETIFGMNDATGVFATWPGTLGIAAIARGEGLGVIEEFGNTIRKEWDATGIKKGYMYMADVLTDPRWQRSYGTFGEDPKLIKDIFEKLVPLVQGSDRGVTADGVAMTVKHFPGGGARENGFDPHYKAGQWNVYATENSLRDYHLPTFESAIAKNVSSIMPYYAKPAGDKSASQKDLNGNDIEMKPLGFAYNDYFIKKLLKEQLGFRGYINSDTGIVHNMCWGVEALDTAERIAFAINNGEVDLISGLFDLKETKEAIERASNDYYESHDIPSGFKKADITLLSLIHISEPTRRTPISY
;
A
#
# COMPACT_ATOMS: atom_id res chain seq x y z
N MET A 1 -17.12 29.52 13.54
CA MET A 1 -16.04 28.52 13.62
C MET A 1 -16.64 27.20 13.17
N ALA A 2 -16.02 26.52 12.21
CA ALA A 2 -16.44 25.17 11.87
C ALA A 2 -16.14 24.26 13.07
N VAL A 3 -17.12 23.46 13.48
CA VAL A 3 -16.94 22.46 14.56
C VAL A 3 -15.92 21.44 14.07
N LYS A 4 -14.85 21.22 14.84
CA LYS A 4 -13.83 20.22 14.46
C LYS A 4 -14.49 18.84 14.38
N ALA A 5 -14.03 18.01 13.45
CA ALA A 5 -14.54 16.64 13.30
C ALA A 5 -14.38 15.83 14.60
N SER A 6 -13.29 16.06 15.33
CA SER A 6 -13.04 15.50 16.67
C SER A 6 -14.19 15.77 17.67
N ASP A 7 -14.85 16.93 17.55
CA ASP A 7 -15.91 17.34 18.48
C ASP A 7 -17.26 16.72 18.13
N ARG A 8 -17.41 16.14 16.94
CA ARG A 8 -18.65 15.49 16.46
C ARG A 8 -18.65 13.98 16.64
N VAL A 9 -17.47 13.36 16.78
CA VAL A 9 -17.37 11.90 16.88
C VAL A 9 -17.95 11.41 18.20
N LYS A 10 -18.92 10.50 18.11
CA LYS A 10 -19.45 9.74 19.25
C LYS A 10 -18.83 8.35 19.28
N PHE A 11 -18.37 7.92 20.45
CA PHE A 11 -17.78 6.60 20.64
C PHE A 11 -18.72 5.68 21.42
N TYR A 12 -18.97 4.52 20.86
CA TYR A 12 -19.79 3.47 21.44
C TYR A 12 -18.87 2.28 21.80
N LYS A 13 -18.67 2.07 23.09
CA LYS A 13 -17.77 1.03 23.59
C LYS A 13 -18.50 -0.29 23.72
N ASN A 14 -17.98 -1.32 23.10
CA ASN A 14 -18.44 -2.70 23.23
C ASN A 14 -17.63 -3.43 24.33
N LYS A 15 -18.31 -4.19 25.16
CA LYS A 15 -17.65 -5.07 26.13
C LYS A 15 -16.99 -6.22 25.36
N ASN A 16 -15.67 -6.33 25.45
CA ASN A 16 -14.88 -7.35 24.73
C ASN A 16 -14.96 -7.27 23.20
N GLY A 17 -15.17 -6.09 22.64
CA GLY A 17 -15.30 -5.89 21.19
C GLY A 17 -14.78 -4.55 20.70
N ALA A 18 -15.01 -4.28 19.43
CA ALA A 18 -14.59 -3.03 18.78
C ALA A 18 -15.27 -1.80 19.41
N THR A 19 -14.55 -0.71 19.57
CA THR A 19 -15.15 0.61 19.84
C THR A 19 -15.61 1.17 18.51
N VAL A 20 -16.89 1.49 18.40
CA VAL A 20 -17.48 2.07 17.19
C VAL A 20 -17.47 3.60 17.32
N GLY A 21 -16.75 4.28 16.44
CA GLY A 21 -16.80 5.73 16.30
C GLY A 21 -17.73 6.14 15.15
N SER A 22 -18.56 7.16 15.34
CA SER A 22 -19.41 7.72 14.29
C SER A 22 -19.58 9.21 14.48
N CYS A 23 -19.46 9.98 13.39
CA CYS A 23 -19.82 11.39 13.35
C CYS A 23 -21.34 11.55 13.11
N ASP A 24 -21.82 11.03 12.00
CA ASP A 24 -23.16 11.30 11.50
C ASP A 24 -23.94 10.01 11.13
N ARG A 25 -23.26 8.85 11.09
CA ARG A 25 -23.88 7.57 10.75
C ARG A 25 -24.69 6.99 11.90
N LYS A 26 -25.79 6.33 11.55
CA LYS A 26 -26.58 5.55 12.50
C LYS A 26 -25.70 4.46 13.14
N VAL A 27 -25.93 4.23 14.41
CA VAL A 27 -25.33 3.12 15.15
C VAL A 27 -26.46 2.23 15.65
N PHE A 28 -26.40 0.96 15.28
CA PHE A 28 -27.33 -0.06 15.75
C PHE A 28 -26.90 -0.53 17.14
N GLU A 29 -27.90 -0.89 17.96
CA GLU A 29 -27.69 -1.68 19.17
C GLU A 29 -28.37 -3.04 18.98
N VAL A 30 -27.56 -4.10 18.93
CA VAL A 30 -28.02 -5.48 18.74
C VAL A 30 -27.39 -6.33 19.82
N ASP A 31 -28.21 -7.03 20.61
CA ASP A 31 -27.76 -7.89 21.72
C ASP A 31 -26.83 -7.15 22.73
N GLY A 32 -27.07 -5.87 22.95
CA GLY A 32 -26.26 -5.02 23.84
C GLY A 32 -24.88 -4.65 23.28
N LEU A 33 -24.68 -4.81 21.97
CA LEU A 33 -23.48 -4.42 21.24
C LEU A 33 -23.81 -3.36 20.19
N TYR A 34 -22.83 -2.49 19.92
CA TYR A 34 -22.96 -1.38 18.98
C TYR A 34 -22.28 -1.67 17.65
N PHE A 35 -22.97 -1.33 16.55
CA PHE A 35 -22.52 -1.53 15.17
C PHE A 35 -22.81 -0.30 14.33
N LYS A 36 -21.92 0.07 13.42
CA LYS A 36 -22.12 1.21 12.52
C LYS A 36 -22.88 0.77 11.27
N ASP A 37 -23.87 1.55 10.88
CA ASP A 37 -24.55 1.44 9.59
C ASP A 37 -23.60 1.92 8.48
N ILE A 38 -22.94 0.99 7.80
CA ILE A 38 -21.88 1.35 6.83
C ILE A 38 -22.41 1.60 5.42
N ASP A 39 -23.60 1.09 5.07
CA ASP A 39 -24.24 1.35 3.79
C ASP A 39 -25.35 2.42 3.84
N GLY A 40 -25.61 2.98 5.02
CA GLY A 40 -26.62 4.02 5.21
C GLY A 40 -28.05 3.56 5.02
N SER A 41 -28.31 2.26 4.90
CA SER A 41 -29.65 1.72 4.65
C SER A 41 -30.60 1.81 5.85
N GLY A 42 -30.05 1.96 7.04
CA GLY A 42 -30.80 1.89 8.29
C GLY A 42 -31.18 0.48 8.73
N GLU A 43 -30.72 -0.56 8.02
CA GLU A 43 -30.93 -1.99 8.31
C GLU A 43 -29.60 -2.62 8.70
N PHE A 44 -29.59 -3.43 9.76
CA PHE A 44 -28.40 -4.15 10.20
C PHE A 44 -28.10 -5.34 9.27
N LYS A 45 -26.89 -5.39 8.74
CA LYS A 45 -26.45 -6.40 7.76
C LYS A 45 -25.16 -7.10 8.17
N ASP A 46 -24.82 -8.19 7.49
CA ASP A 46 -23.63 -9.00 7.80
C ASP A 46 -22.31 -8.20 7.78
N PHE A 47 -22.21 -7.21 6.91
CA PHE A 47 -21.01 -6.39 6.80
C PHE A 47 -20.91 -5.32 7.90
N ASP A 48 -22.02 -4.93 8.57
CA ASP A 48 -22.00 -4.06 9.73
C ASP A 48 -21.48 -4.79 10.96
N ASP A 49 -21.66 -6.11 10.99
CA ASP A 49 -21.29 -6.95 12.12
C ASP A 49 -19.78 -7.19 12.19
N TRP A 50 -19.10 -6.44 13.05
CA TRP A 50 -17.65 -6.55 13.26
C TRP A 50 -17.22 -7.88 13.88
N ARG A 51 -18.13 -8.75 14.31
CA ARG A 51 -17.83 -10.13 14.79
C ARG A 51 -17.56 -11.07 13.62
N ASN A 52 -18.11 -10.79 12.44
CA ASN A 52 -17.82 -11.52 11.23
C ASN A 52 -16.37 -11.28 10.79
N SER A 53 -15.77 -12.27 10.14
CA SER A 53 -14.40 -12.13 9.63
C SER A 53 -14.31 -10.98 8.60
N PRO A 54 -13.16 -10.30 8.49
CA PRO A 54 -12.97 -9.25 7.48
C PRO A 54 -13.32 -9.72 6.06
N LEU A 55 -12.97 -10.96 5.71
CA LEU A 55 -13.28 -11.55 4.41
C LEU A 55 -14.80 -11.67 4.17
N GLN A 56 -15.55 -12.19 5.14
CA GLN A 56 -17.01 -12.31 5.03
C GLN A 56 -17.67 -10.94 4.88
N ARG A 57 -17.23 -9.96 5.67
CA ARG A 57 -17.72 -8.59 5.60
C ARG A 57 -17.43 -7.95 4.25
N ALA A 58 -16.20 -8.07 3.75
CA ALA A 58 -15.81 -7.55 2.44
C ALA A 58 -16.60 -8.22 1.31
N GLN A 59 -16.75 -9.55 1.33
CA GLN A 59 -17.51 -10.29 0.31
C GLN A 59 -19.00 -9.91 0.25
N SER A 60 -19.61 -9.56 1.38
CA SER A 60 -20.99 -9.07 1.40
C SER A 60 -21.07 -7.59 1.00
N TYR A 61 -20.12 -6.76 1.46
CA TYR A 61 -20.13 -5.32 1.21
C TYR A 61 -19.83 -4.95 -0.25
N VAL A 62 -18.89 -5.65 -0.92
CA VAL A 62 -18.58 -5.42 -2.33
C VAL A 62 -19.79 -5.52 -3.25
N LYS A 63 -20.81 -6.30 -2.86
CA LYS A 63 -22.01 -6.51 -3.67
C LYS A 63 -22.91 -5.27 -3.73
N VAL A 64 -22.85 -4.41 -2.71
CA VAL A 64 -23.65 -3.18 -2.67
C VAL A 64 -22.91 -1.98 -3.26
N LEU A 65 -21.58 -2.00 -3.33
CA LEU A 65 -20.79 -0.93 -3.93
C LEU A 65 -21.05 -0.84 -5.44
N SER A 66 -21.21 0.39 -5.94
CA SER A 66 -21.25 0.68 -7.37
C SER A 66 -19.91 0.41 -8.06
N THR A 67 -19.93 0.33 -9.39
CA THR A 67 -18.68 0.21 -10.18
C THR A 67 -17.75 1.38 -9.96
N ASP A 68 -18.28 2.60 -9.87
CA ASP A 68 -17.49 3.82 -9.65
C ASP A 68 -16.80 3.80 -8.28
N GLU A 69 -17.48 3.37 -7.23
CA GLU A 69 -16.89 3.20 -5.91
C GLU A 69 -15.79 2.14 -5.91
N LYS A 70 -16.00 1.02 -6.60
CA LYS A 70 -14.95 -0.01 -6.76
C LYS A 70 -13.72 0.51 -7.50
N ILE A 71 -13.92 1.32 -8.55
CA ILE A 71 -12.82 1.98 -9.26
C ILE A 71 -12.06 2.91 -8.32
N GLY A 72 -12.76 3.70 -7.50
CA GLY A 72 -12.13 4.58 -6.53
C GLY A 72 -11.22 3.86 -5.52
N LEU A 73 -11.52 2.59 -5.22
CA LEU A 73 -10.69 1.77 -4.33
C LEU A 73 -9.37 1.29 -4.96
N LEU A 74 -9.19 1.40 -6.28
CA LEU A 74 -7.91 1.11 -6.95
C LEU A 74 -6.87 2.20 -6.76
N PHE A 75 -7.29 3.42 -6.36
CA PHE A 75 -6.40 4.58 -6.24
C PHE A 75 -5.56 4.51 -4.96
N ALA A 76 -4.24 4.67 -5.11
CA ALA A 76 -3.35 5.04 -4.03
C ALA A 76 -2.54 6.26 -4.49
N SER A 77 -3.07 7.45 -4.22
CA SER A 77 -2.53 8.72 -4.73
C SER A 77 -1.84 9.51 -3.63
N ASP A 78 -0.81 10.28 -3.99
CA ASP A 78 -0.20 11.24 -3.09
C ASP A 78 -1.22 12.33 -2.70
N TRP A 79 -1.30 12.62 -1.41
CA TRP A 79 -2.24 13.59 -0.87
C TRP A 79 -1.55 14.57 0.06
N ARG A 80 -2.23 15.67 0.38
CA ARG A 80 -1.68 16.76 1.18
C ARG A 80 -2.73 17.34 2.12
N MET A 81 -2.25 18.03 3.16
CA MET A 81 -3.08 18.90 4.00
C MET A 81 -3.26 20.27 3.34
N GLY A 82 -4.33 20.95 3.68
CA GLY A 82 -4.56 22.32 3.25
C GLY A 82 -3.70 23.32 3.98
N LEU A 83 -3.77 24.57 3.53
CA LEU A 83 -3.14 25.70 4.22
C LEU A 83 -3.90 26.03 5.52
N ASP A 84 -3.15 26.23 6.60
CA ASP A 84 -3.71 26.82 7.80
C ASP A 84 -4.22 28.25 7.49
N GLN A 85 -5.44 28.57 7.92
CA GLN A 85 -6.03 29.87 7.67
C GLN A 85 -5.37 30.98 8.50
N GLU A 86 -4.82 30.63 9.66
CA GLU A 86 -4.14 31.53 10.58
C GLU A 86 -2.63 31.64 10.26
N ASP A 87 -2.01 30.54 9.85
CA ASP A 87 -0.58 30.49 9.50
C ASP A 87 -0.38 29.85 8.11
N LYS A 88 -0.41 30.71 7.08
CA LYS A 88 -0.22 30.28 5.67
C LYS A 88 1.17 29.75 5.35
N THR A 89 2.10 29.76 6.28
CA THR A 89 3.43 29.13 6.09
C THR A 89 3.39 27.65 6.36
N LYS A 90 2.35 27.15 7.04
CA LYS A 90 2.14 25.73 7.38
C LYS A 90 1.38 24.98 6.28
N LEU A 91 2.01 24.84 5.14
CA LEU A 91 1.54 23.95 4.10
C LEU A 91 1.84 22.50 4.52
N ASP A 92 0.85 21.62 4.39
CA ASP A 92 0.93 20.19 4.78
C ASP A 92 1.19 19.92 6.28
N GLU A 93 1.02 20.92 7.15
CA GLU A 93 1.24 20.81 8.60
C GLU A 93 0.06 21.36 9.41
N SER A 94 -1.06 21.64 8.77
CA SER A 94 -2.17 22.38 9.39
C SER A 94 -3.26 21.50 10.03
N GLY A 95 -3.27 20.21 9.72
CA GLY A 95 -4.37 19.32 10.12
C GLY A 95 -5.70 19.61 9.44
N VAL A 96 -5.73 20.41 8.35
CA VAL A 96 -6.92 20.83 7.62
C VAL A 96 -7.02 20.09 6.29
N LEU A 97 -8.25 19.85 5.79
CA LEU A 97 -8.45 19.30 4.45
C LEU A 97 -8.02 20.31 3.39
N ASP A 98 -7.32 19.83 2.36
CA ASP A 98 -7.03 20.64 1.18
C ASP A 98 -8.24 20.63 0.24
N GLU A 99 -8.94 21.75 0.18
CA GLU A 99 -10.07 21.95 -0.73
C GLU A 99 -9.68 22.68 -2.02
N GLY A 100 -8.37 22.87 -2.25
CA GLY A 100 -7.83 23.36 -3.51
C GLY A 100 -7.70 22.24 -4.55
N GLU A 101 -7.70 22.63 -5.83
CA GLU A 101 -7.44 21.73 -6.93
C GLU A 101 -5.97 21.84 -7.38
N LEU A 102 -5.36 20.69 -7.74
CA LEU A 102 -4.09 20.65 -8.45
C LEU A 102 -4.38 20.48 -9.95
N VAL A 103 -3.92 21.41 -10.74
CA VAL A 103 -4.04 21.31 -12.20
C VAL A 103 -2.64 21.34 -12.80
N ASN A 104 -2.32 20.32 -13.62
CA ASN A 104 -1.03 20.16 -14.28
C ASN A 104 0.19 20.28 -13.31
N ALA A 105 0.05 19.83 -12.09
CA ALA A 105 1.12 19.83 -11.11
C ALA A 105 2.23 18.86 -11.53
N LYS A 106 3.44 19.39 -11.74
CA LYS A 106 4.61 18.57 -12.08
C LYS A 106 5.19 17.95 -10.82
N THR A 107 5.26 16.65 -10.80
CA THR A 107 5.88 15.85 -9.75
C THR A 107 6.96 14.93 -10.32
N ILE A 108 7.71 14.27 -9.45
CA ILE A 108 8.68 13.25 -9.88
C ILE A 108 7.98 12.03 -10.50
N PHE A 109 6.69 11.87 -10.26
CA PHE A 109 5.85 10.78 -10.80
C PHE A 109 5.00 11.20 -12.01
N GLY A 110 5.24 12.40 -12.56
CA GLY A 110 4.53 12.92 -13.73
C GLY A 110 3.66 14.14 -13.43
N ILE A 111 2.76 14.42 -14.36
CA ILE A 111 1.78 15.51 -14.25
C ILE A 111 0.57 14.98 -13.47
N GLN A 112 0.21 15.67 -12.40
CA GLN A 112 -0.93 15.34 -11.55
C GLN A 112 -2.06 16.34 -11.73
N ASN A 113 -3.29 15.80 -11.83
CA ASN A 113 -4.53 16.55 -11.74
C ASN A 113 -5.33 15.94 -10.58
N LEU A 114 -5.36 16.62 -9.44
CA LEU A 114 -6.10 16.18 -8.27
C LEU A 114 -7.21 17.17 -7.95
N PRO A 115 -8.42 16.68 -7.69
CA PRO A 115 -9.52 17.51 -7.22
C PRO A 115 -9.30 17.93 -5.76
N SER A 116 -10.20 18.72 -5.23
CA SER A 116 -10.25 18.96 -3.79
C SER A 116 -10.42 17.66 -3.01
N THR A 117 -9.99 17.64 -1.75
CA THR A 117 -10.10 16.44 -0.90
C THR A 117 -11.56 15.96 -0.76
N SER A 118 -12.50 16.89 -0.62
CA SER A 118 -13.92 16.55 -0.56
C SER A 118 -14.42 15.87 -1.81
N VAL A 119 -14.03 16.33 -2.99
CA VAL A 119 -14.40 15.71 -4.28
C VAL A 119 -13.75 14.34 -4.42
N ALA A 120 -12.47 14.22 -4.09
CA ALA A 120 -11.77 12.92 -4.16
C ALA A 120 -12.45 11.85 -3.29
N ILE A 121 -12.82 12.20 -2.06
CA ILE A 121 -13.45 11.24 -1.14
C ILE A 121 -14.89 10.94 -1.55
N LYS A 122 -15.67 11.94 -1.98
CA LYS A 122 -17.11 11.78 -2.23
C LYS A 122 -17.42 11.32 -3.64
N GLU A 123 -16.74 11.86 -4.65
CA GLU A 123 -17.04 11.60 -6.05
C GLU A 123 -16.12 10.55 -6.68
N TRP A 124 -14.84 10.54 -6.30
CA TRP A 124 -13.90 9.51 -6.77
C TRP A 124 -13.90 8.26 -5.89
N PHE A 125 -14.47 8.35 -4.69
CA PHE A 125 -14.41 7.29 -3.68
C PHE A 125 -12.97 6.88 -3.33
N ALA A 126 -12.02 7.83 -3.40
CA ALA A 126 -10.63 7.59 -3.03
C ALA A 126 -10.52 7.27 -1.53
N ARG A 127 -9.88 6.15 -1.20
CA ARG A 127 -9.77 5.65 0.18
C ARG A 127 -8.35 5.40 0.63
N HIS A 128 -7.40 5.26 -0.29
CA HIS A 128 -6.00 5.01 0.03
C HIS A 128 -5.17 6.25 -0.33
N LEU A 129 -4.74 6.99 0.70
CA LEU A 129 -4.06 8.27 0.54
C LEU A 129 -2.60 8.15 0.99
N ILE A 130 -1.67 8.33 0.06
CA ILE A 130 -0.24 8.38 0.37
C ILE A 130 0.07 9.77 0.95
N PHE A 131 0.65 9.80 2.15
CA PHE A 131 1.03 11.04 2.83
C PHE A 131 2.51 11.02 3.18
N ARG A 132 3.23 12.06 2.75
CA ARG A 132 4.71 12.09 2.81
C ARG A 132 5.29 13.16 3.73
N LYS A 133 4.45 13.90 4.47
CA LYS A 133 4.90 14.98 5.35
C LYS A 133 4.90 14.56 6.81
N ASN A 134 5.63 15.32 7.64
CA ASN A 134 5.76 15.09 9.08
C ASN A 134 5.13 16.25 9.89
N PRO A 135 3.80 16.42 9.85
CA PRO A 135 3.11 17.37 10.73
C PRO A 135 3.18 16.90 12.18
N SER A 136 2.76 17.76 13.10
CA SER A 136 2.62 17.34 14.49
C SER A 136 1.66 16.13 14.60
N PRO A 137 1.83 15.24 15.59
CA PRO A 137 0.90 14.13 15.80
C PRO A 137 -0.56 14.60 15.93
N LYS A 138 -0.78 15.75 16.56
CA LYS A 138 -2.10 16.35 16.71
C LYS A 138 -2.71 16.74 15.35
N ASP A 139 -1.95 17.43 14.50
CA ASP A 139 -2.43 17.86 13.20
C ASP A 139 -2.70 16.66 12.28
N LEU A 140 -1.88 15.62 12.37
CA LEU A 140 -2.09 14.37 11.64
C LEU A 140 -3.39 13.68 12.07
N VAL A 141 -3.64 13.58 13.38
CA VAL A 141 -4.88 13.00 13.92
C VAL A 141 -6.10 13.82 13.53
N ASP A 142 -6.02 15.15 13.65
CA ASP A 142 -7.12 16.06 13.27
C ASP A 142 -7.46 15.90 11.77
N TRP A 143 -6.43 15.78 10.92
CA TRP A 143 -6.61 15.56 9.48
C TRP A 143 -7.26 14.20 9.17
N VAL A 144 -6.75 13.13 9.75
CA VAL A 144 -7.29 11.77 9.55
C VAL A 144 -8.75 11.70 10.01
N ASN A 145 -9.08 12.34 11.12
CA ASN A 145 -10.45 12.39 11.62
C ASN A 145 -11.39 13.16 10.65
N GLN A 146 -10.92 14.26 10.07
CA GLN A 146 -11.70 15.00 9.06
C GLN A 146 -11.90 14.18 7.77
N LEU A 147 -10.87 13.48 7.31
CA LEU A 147 -10.97 12.58 6.14
C LEU A 147 -12.04 11.51 6.37
N ASN A 148 -12.03 10.87 7.54
CA ASN A 148 -13.02 9.84 7.87
C ASN A 148 -14.43 10.40 8.10
N ALA A 149 -14.55 11.59 8.69
CA ALA A 149 -15.82 12.28 8.79
C ALA A 149 -16.40 12.60 7.39
N LYS A 150 -15.52 13.01 6.44
CA LYS A 150 -15.93 13.23 5.06
C LYS A 150 -16.34 11.93 4.36
N ALA A 151 -15.68 10.82 4.63
CA ALA A 151 -16.06 9.51 4.10
C ALA A 151 -17.42 9.03 4.66
N GLU A 152 -17.79 9.39 5.88
CA GLU A 152 -19.10 9.08 6.43
C GLU A 152 -20.28 9.81 5.72
N GLU A 153 -19.99 10.90 5.00
CA GLU A 153 -20.98 11.61 4.18
C GLU A 153 -21.34 10.87 2.88
N CYS A 154 -20.56 9.86 2.47
CA CYS A 154 -20.84 9.06 1.28
C CYS A 154 -22.03 8.11 1.53
N GLU A 155 -22.70 7.63 0.48
CA GLU A 155 -23.73 6.60 0.60
C GLU A 155 -23.18 5.35 1.29
N HIS A 156 -22.07 4.81 0.75
CA HIS A 156 -21.35 3.69 1.33
C HIS A 156 -20.10 4.17 2.09
N PHE A 157 -19.98 3.76 3.34
CA PHE A 157 -18.81 4.13 4.16
C PHE A 157 -17.71 3.11 4.06
N VAL A 158 -16.57 3.53 3.53
CA VAL A 158 -15.27 2.85 3.67
C VAL A 158 -14.32 3.86 4.30
N PRO A 159 -13.63 3.50 5.40
CA PRO A 159 -12.70 4.42 6.05
C PRO A 159 -11.53 4.78 5.13
N VAL A 160 -11.01 5.99 5.28
CA VAL A 160 -9.80 6.42 4.60
C VAL A 160 -8.59 5.79 5.28
N GLU A 161 -7.74 5.15 4.50
CA GLU A 161 -6.47 4.57 4.93
C GLU A 161 -5.31 5.50 4.56
N ILE A 162 -4.57 5.96 5.55
CA ILE A 162 -3.35 6.72 5.31
C ILE A 162 -2.19 5.75 5.10
N ILE A 163 -1.54 5.90 3.95
CA ILE A 163 -0.35 5.16 3.56
C ILE A 163 0.87 6.06 3.75
N SER A 164 1.93 5.53 4.31
CA SER A 164 3.19 6.26 4.45
C SER A 164 4.39 5.39 4.11
N ASN A 165 5.46 6.01 3.62
CA ASN A 165 6.77 5.39 3.74
C ASN A 165 7.18 5.35 5.21
N SER A 166 8.23 4.60 5.52
CA SER A 166 8.77 4.48 6.87
C SER A 166 9.10 5.86 7.50
N ARG A 167 8.91 5.98 8.81
CA ARG A 167 9.02 7.25 9.54
C ARG A 167 9.84 7.18 10.80
N ASN A 168 10.29 6.01 11.20
CA ASN A 168 10.94 5.81 12.48
C ASN A 168 12.45 5.61 12.37
N GLU A 169 12.96 5.27 11.22
CA GLU A 169 14.39 5.14 11.01
C GLU A 169 15.01 6.44 10.45
N ASN A 170 16.22 6.72 10.89
CA ASN A 170 17.02 7.82 10.36
C ASN A 170 17.61 7.42 9.01
N GLY A 171 17.46 8.26 8.01
CA GLY A 171 17.95 8.01 6.65
C GLY A 171 17.79 9.23 5.75
N GLU A 172 18.38 9.14 4.57
CA GLU A 172 18.23 10.20 3.59
C GLU A 172 16.86 10.17 2.94
N THR A 173 16.26 11.35 2.75
CA THR A 173 14.98 11.49 2.05
C THR A 173 15.23 11.41 0.54
N ILE A 174 15.24 10.18 0.01
CA ILE A 174 15.31 9.95 -1.44
C ILE A 174 13.92 9.54 -1.92
N PHE A 175 13.48 10.08 -3.06
CA PHE A 175 12.16 9.82 -3.66
C PHE A 175 10.97 10.12 -2.74
N GLY A 176 11.08 11.14 -1.90
CA GLY A 176 10.01 11.55 -0.99
C GLY A 176 9.76 10.58 0.17
N MET A 177 10.72 9.70 0.48
CA MET A 177 10.70 8.95 1.74
C MET A 177 11.02 9.89 2.90
N ASN A 178 10.29 9.74 4.00
CA ASN A 178 10.49 10.57 5.18
C ASN A 178 11.55 9.96 6.09
N ASP A 179 12.31 10.83 6.73
CA ASP A 179 13.15 10.47 7.86
C ASP A 179 12.40 10.66 9.20
N ALA A 180 12.99 10.16 10.27
CA ALA A 180 12.46 10.29 11.62
C ALA A 180 12.71 11.69 12.20
N THR A 181 12.21 12.76 11.59
CA THR A 181 12.51 14.16 11.93
C THR A 181 11.84 14.67 13.21
N GLY A 182 11.80 13.86 14.26
CA GLY A 182 11.40 14.32 15.60
C GLY A 182 9.89 14.28 15.88
N VAL A 183 9.07 13.79 14.94
CA VAL A 183 7.63 13.54 15.15
C VAL A 183 7.39 12.16 15.74
N PHE A 184 8.14 11.17 15.25
CA PHE A 184 8.15 9.79 15.70
C PHE A 184 9.46 9.45 16.42
N ALA A 185 9.49 8.36 17.18
CA ALA A 185 10.72 7.87 17.80
C ALA A 185 11.78 7.58 16.74
N THR A 186 12.97 8.16 16.93
CA THR A 186 14.05 8.08 15.96
C THR A 186 14.93 6.86 16.23
N TRP A 187 15.01 5.98 15.27
CA TRP A 187 15.84 4.77 15.24
C TRP A 187 17.02 4.93 14.27
N PRO A 188 18.09 4.14 14.40
CA PRO A 188 19.10 4.04 13.35
C PRO A 188 18.46 3.69 12.01
N GLY A 189 19.13 3.99 10.89
CA GLY A 189 18.72 3.47 9.58
C GLY A 189 18.68 1.95 9.55
N THR A 190 17.98 1.36 8.58
CA THR A 190 17.76 -0.11 8.52
C THR A 190 19.03 -0.93 8.52
N LEU A 191 20.13 -0.44 7.89
CA LEU A 191 21.44 -1.08 7.98
C LEU A 191 21.99 -1.07 9.42
N GLY A 192 21.79 0.02 10.16
CA GLY A 192 22.18 0.13 11.57
C GLY A 192 21.38 -0.80 12.46
N ILE A 193 20.06 -0.88 12.25
CA ILE A 193 19.17 -1.83 12.94
C ILE A 193 19.63 -3.27 12.67
N ALA A 194 19.95 -3.60 11.41
CA ALA A 194 20.44 -4.93 11.04
C ALA A 194 21.82 -5.25 11.68
N ALA A 195 22.70 -4.25 11.78
CA ALA A 195 23.99 -4.41 12.46
C ALA A 195 23.82 -4.72 13.96
N ILE A 196 22.91 -4.03 14.64
CA ILE A 196 22.56 -4.32 16.05
C ILE A 196 21.93 -5.73 16.15
N ALA A 197 20.99 -6.06 15.27
CA ALA A 197 20.36 -7.39 15.25
C ALA A 197 21.39 -8.52 15.04
N ARG A 198 22.42 -8.26 14.22
CA ARG A 198 23.52 -9.20 13.98
C ARG A 198 24.43 -9.36 15.20
N GLY A 199 24.74 -8.26 15.89
CA GLY A 199 25.68 -8.27 17.03
C GLY A 199 25.05 -8.66 18.35
N GLU A 200 23.85 -8.20 18.63
CA GLU A 200 23.18 -8.31 19.93
C GLU A 200 21.90 -9.18 19.90
N GLY A 201 21.49 -9.64 18.70
CA GLY A 201 20.28 -10.44 18.51
C GLY A 201 19.04 -9.63 18.14
N LEU A 202 17.96 -10.36 17.87
CA LEU A 202 16.71 -9.80 17.30
C LEU A 202 15.84 -9.04 18.33
N GLY A 203 16.31 -8.75 19.54
CA GLY A 203 15.58 -7.95 20.53
C GLY A 203 15.30 -6.53 20.03
N VAL A 204 16.26 -5.92 19.32
CA VAL A 204 16.09 -4.59 18.70
C VAL A 204 14.91 -4.56 17.72
N ILE A 205 14.65 -5.63 17.00
CA ILE A 205 13.52 -5.72 16.06
C ILE A 205 12.18 -5.74 16.80
N GLU A 206 12.14 -6.37 17.99
CA GLU A 206 10.95 -6.40 18.82
C GLU A 206 10.58 -5.01 19.34
N GLU A 207 11.55 -4.26 19.85
CA GLU A 207 11.35 -2.90 20.30
C GLU A 207 10.93 -1.98 19.13
N PHE A 208 11.65 -2.07 18.01
CA PHE A 208 11.39 -1.29 16.82
C PHE A 208 9.98 -1.52 16.26
N GLY A 209 9.59 -2.77 16.02
CA GLY A 209 8.29 -3.12 15.47
C GLY A 209 7.12 -2.71 16.39
N ASN A 210 7.27 -2.89 17.70
CA ASN A 210 6.27 -2.45 18.68
C ASN A 210 6.15 -0.91 18.74
N THR A 211 7.27 -0.19 18.60
CA THR A 211 7.26 1.28 18.56
C THR A 211 6.49 1.78 17.35
N ILE A 212 6.82 1.27 16.15
CA ILE A 212 6.11 1.62 14.92
C ILE A 212 4.61 1.40 15.08
N ARG A 213 4.19 0.21 15.48
CA ARG A 213 2.77 -0.13 15.63
C ARG A 213 2.05 0.85 16.54
N LYS A 214 2.61 1.15 17.71
CA LYS A 214 2.00 2.05 18.68
C LYS A 214 1.89 3.49 18.18
N GLU A 215 2.96 4.03 17.61
CA GLU A 215 2.99 5.42 17.16
C GLU A 215 2.13 5.64 15.93
N TRP A 216 2.15 4.71 14.98
CA TRP A 216 1.36 4.82 13.77
C TRP A 216 -0.13 4.59 14.04
N ASP A 217 -0.49 3.63 14.88
CA ASP A 217 -1.88 3.45 15.31
C ASP A 217 -2.41 4.70 16.02
N ALA A 218 -1.62 5.28 16.93
CA ALA A 218 -2.00 6.49 17.66
C ALA A 218 -2.21 7.72 16.75
N THR A 219 -1.50 7.80 15.62
CA THR A 219 -1.60 8.91 14.65
C THR A 219 -2.55 8.64 13.48
N GLY A 220 -3.12 7.43 13.38
CA GLY A 220 -4.04 7.05 12.32
C GLY A 220 -3.38 6.62 11.02
N ILE A 221 -2.06 6.44 11.00
CA ILE A 221 -1.37 5.82 9.86
C ILE A 221 -1.60 4.32 9.94
N LYS A 222 -2.30 3.74 8.98
CA LYS A 222 -2.72 2.33 9.03
C LYS A 222 -2.03 1.44 8.02
N LYS A 223 -1.22 2.01 7.12
CA LYS A 223 -0.47 1.24 6.13
C LYS A 223 0.92 1.83 5.89
N GLY A 224 1.91 0.96 5.84
CA GLY A 224 3.28 1.32 5.53
C GLY A 224 3.80 0.71 4.24
N TYR A 225 4.37 1.53 3.35
CA TYR A 225 5.21 1.08 2.24
C TYR A 225 6.60 0.70 2.80
N MET A 226 6.63 -0.35 3.59
CA MET A 226 7.79 -0.79 4.37
C MET A 226 7.72 -2.28 4.70
N TYR A 227 8.83 -2.94 4.87
CA TYR A 227 10.20 -2.49 4.64
C TYR A 227 10.74 -3.15 3.37
N MET A 228 12.00 -2.76 2.98
CA MET A 228 12.68 -3.37 1.86
C MET A 228 13.22 -4.75 2.27
N ALA A 229 12.60 -5.81 1.74
CA ALA A 229 13.11 -7.19 1.83
C ALA A 229 14.19 -7.47 0.78
N ASP A 230 14.62 -6.42 0.11
CA ASP A 230 15.67 -6.46 -0.91
C ASP A 230 17.01 -6.83 -0.29
N VAL A 231 17.67 -7.83 -0.85
CA VAL A 231 19.04 -8.19 -0.48
C VAL A 231 20.01 -7.29 -1.23
N LEU A 232 20.91 -6.62 -0.54
CA LEU A 232 21.92 -5.74 -1.12
C LEU A 232 23.01 -6.58 -1.80
N THR A 233 22.91 -6.76 -3.10
CA THR A 233 23.91 -7.50 -3.90
C THR A 233 24.89 -6.60 -4.67
N ASP A 234 24.60 -5.30 -4.77
CA ASP A 234 25.47 -4.29 -5.35
C ASP A 234 25.54 -3.04 -4.47
N PRO A 235 26.66 -2.74 -3.80
CA PRO A 235 26.78 -1.59 -2.88
C PRO A 235 26.71 -0.25 -3.60
N ARG A 236 26.79 -0.19 -4.94
CA ARG A 236 26.65 1.03 -5.73
C ARG A 236 25.17 1.44 -5.87
N TRP A 237 24.25 0.54 -5.57
CA TRP A 237 22.82 0.86 -5.64
C TRP A 237 22.46 1.94 -4.62
N GLN A 238 21.95 3.06 -5.11
CA GLN A 238 21.67 4.23 -4.28
C GLN A 238 20.64 4.01 -3.17
N ARG A 239 19.85 2.93 -3.22
CA ARG A 239 18.88 2.56 -2.17
C ARG A 239 19.43 1.54 -1.16
N SER A 240 20.72 1.27 -1.19
CA SER A 240 21.40 0.35 -0.26
C SER A 240 21.07 0.67 1.21
N TYR A 241 21.01 1.94 1.56
CA TYR A 241 20.72 2.42 2.92
C TYR A 241 19.34 2.00 3.45
N GLY A 242 18.35 1.75 2.57
CA GLY A 242 17.00 1.32 2.95
C GLY A 242 16.85 -0.20 3.11
N THR A 243 17.90 -0.98 2.84
CA THR A 243 17.92 -2.44 3.03
C THR A 243 18.36 -2.82 4.44
N PHE A 244 18.14 -4.08 4.82
CA PHE A 244 18.73 -4.67 6.03
C PHE A 244 20.09 -5.35 5.73
N GLY A 245 20.72 -5.04 4.59
CA GLY A 245 22.05 -5.49 4.23
C GLY A 245 22.08 -6.62 3.20
N GLU A 246 23.17 -7.38 3.22
CA GLU A 246 23.51 -8.38 2.19
C GLU A 246 23.26 -9.85 2.60
N ASP A 247 22.96 -10.09 3.87
CA ASP A 247 22.74 -11.45 4.40
C ASP A 247 21.24 -11.82 4.32
N PRO A 248 20.83 -12.65 3.33
CA PRO A 248 19.43 -13.04 3.17
C PRO A 248 18.89 -13.78 4.40
N LYS A 249 19.73 -14.49 5.15
CA LYS A 249 19.31 -15.19 6.35
C LYS A 249 18.96 -14.20 7.46
N LEU A 250 19.77 -13.19 7.70
CA LEU A 250 19.47 -12.14 8.70
C LEU A 250 18.21 -11.40 8.32
N ILE A 251 18.06 -11.03 7.05
CA ILE A 251 16.84 -10.32 6.56
C ILE A 251 15.60 -11.18 6.77
N LYS A 252 15.69 -12.48 6.45
CA LYS A 252 14.61 -13.43 6.71
C LYS A 252 14.24 -13.45 8.19
N ASP A 253 15.21 -13.61 9.09
CA ASP A 253 14.99 -13.66 10.54
C ASP A 253 14.37 -12.35 11.06
N ILE A 254 14.74 -11.18 10.47
CA ILE A 254 14.16 -9.88 10.77
C ILE A 254 12.69 -9.85 10.35
N PHE A 255 12.33 -10.23 9.13
CA PHE A 255 10.94 -10.18 8.66
C PHE A 255 10.03 -11.17 9.38
N GLU A 256 10.52 -12.34 9.80
CA GLU A 256 9.78 -13.28 10.63
C GLU A 256 9.31 -12.65 11.95
N LYS A 257 10.09 -11.73 12.52
CA LYS A 257 9.71 -10.99 13.72
C LYS A 257 8.95 -9.71 13.41
N LEU A 258 9.41 -8.92 12.46
CA LEU A 258 8.90 -7.57 12.22
C LEU A 258 7.44 -7.58 11.72
N VAL A 259 7.08 -8.49 10.82
CA VAL A 259 5.72 -8.54 10.26
C VAL A 259 4.66 -8.71 11.34
N PRO A 260 4.71 -9.73 12.23
CA PRO A 260 3.68 -9.87 13.26
C PRO A 260 3.72 -8.76 14.31
N LEU A 261 4.87 -8.14 14.57
CA LEU A 261 4.97 -7.03 15.52
C LEU A 261 4.27 -5.77 15.01
N VAL A 262 4.47 -5.44 13.74
CA VAL A 262 3.88 -4.25 13.11
C VAL A 262 2.40 -4.48 12.80
N GLN A 263 2.04 -5.65 12.28
CA GLN A 263 0.64 -5.99 11.97
C GLN A 263 -0.19 -6.37 13.21
N GLY A 264 0.45 -6.63 14.35
CA GLY A 264 -0.18 -6.99 15.60
C GLY A 264 -0.40 -8.50 15.80
N SER A 265 -0.29 -9.31 14.74
CA SER A 265 -0.32 -10.77 14.81
C SER A 265 0.35 -11.44 13.61
N ASP A 266 0.64 -12.73 13.74
CA ASP A 266 1.10 -13.59 12.64
C ASP A 266 -0.04 -14.13 11.75
N ARG A 267 -1.29 -13.75 12.05
CA ARG A 267 -2.49 -14.13 11.29
C ARG A 267 -3.02 -13.01 10.39
N GLY A 268 -2.36 -11.86 10.37
CA GLY A 268 -2.75 -10.68 9.63
C GLY A 268 -2.84 -9.44 10.51
N VAL A 269 -3.46 -8.38 10.01
CA VAL A 269 -3.52 -7.07 10.67
C VAL A 269 -4.58 -7.05 11.76
N THR A 270 -4.20 -6.68 12.98
CA THR A 270 -5.14 -6.46 14.11
C THR A 270 -5.72 -5.04 14.09
N ALA A 271 -6.72 -4.78 14.92
CA ALA A 271 -7.34 -3.46 15.01
C ALA A 271 -6.36 -2.32 15.36
N ASP A 272 -5.34 -2.62 16.17
CA ASP A 272 -4.24 -1.72 16.53
C ASP A 272 -2.98 -1.94 15.67
N GLY A 273 -3.07 -2.82 14.67
CA GLY A 273 -1.99 -3.13 13.75
C GLY A 273 -1.86 -2.11 12.62
N VAL A 274 -0.71 -2.16 11.95
CA VAL A 274 -0.40 -1.41 10.75
C VAL A 274 -0.14 -2.38 9.61
N ALA A 275 -0.88 -2.26 8.51
CA ALA A 275 -0.69 -3.09 7.33
C ALA A 275 0.69 -2.83 6.72
N MET A 276 1.44 -3.88 6.42
CA MET A 276 2.75 -3.77 5.78
C MET A 276 2.66 -4.07 4.29
N THR A 277 3.32 -3.25 3.50
CA THR A 277 3.61 -3.53 2.08
C THR A 277 5.10 -3.80 1.95
N VAL A 278 5.46 -5.07 1.99
CA VAL A 278 6.87 -5.51 1.85
C VAL A 278 7.32 -5.38 0.40
N LYS A 279 8.52 -4.88 0.19
CA LYS A 279 9.02 -4.44 -1.11
C LYS A 279 10.50 -4.78 -1.30
N HIS A 280 10.99 -4.86 -2.55
CA HIS A 280 10.26 -4.80 -3.81
C HIS A 280 10.36 -6.17 -4.52
N PHE A 281 9.28 -6.88 -4.61
CA PHE A 281 9.24 -8.23 -5.16
C PHE A 281 9.66 -8.27 -6.64
N PRO A 282 10.47 -9.23 -7.08
CA PRO A 282 11.04 -10.38 -6.36
C PRO A 282 12.46 -10.16 -5.79
N GLY A 283 12.81 -8.93 -5.44
CA GLY A 283 14.10 -8.52 -4.92
C GLY A 283 14.77 -7.45 -5.78
N GLY A 284 14.77 -6.22 -5.25
CA GLY A 284 15.29 -5.04 -5.97
C GLY A 284 16.80 -5.00 -6.06
N GLY A 285 17.54 -5.79 -5.27
CA GLY A 285 18.99 -5.74 -5.21
C GLY A 285 19.73 -6.25 -6.44
N ALA A 286 19.10 -7.10 -7.28
CA ALA A 286 19.72 -7.64 -8.50
C ALA A 286 19.88 -6.56 -9.59
N ARG A 287 20.69 -5.53 -9.30
CA ARG A 287 20.85 -4.34 -10.16
C ARG A 287 21.91 -4.50 -11.25
N GLU A 288 21.56 -4.15 -12.48
CA GLU A 288 22.55 -3.96 -13.51
C GLU A 288 23.42 -2.73 -13.19
N ASN A 289 24.69 -2.93 -12.87
CA ASN A 289 25.66 -1.88 -12.54
C ASN A 289 25.25 -0.94 -11.37
N GLY A 290 24.37 -1.39 -10.48
CA GLY A 290 23.92 -0.59 -9.35
C GLY A 290 22.90 0.50 -9.71
N PHE A 291 22.46 0.60 -10.98
CA PHE A 291 21.49 1.63 -11.39
C PHE A 291 20.10 1.36 -10.84
N ASP A 292 19.43 2.43 -10.40
CA ASP A 292 18.09 2.36 -9.83
C ASP A 292 17.00 2.45 -10.92
N PRO A 293 15.90 1.68 -10.84
CA PRO A 293 14.87 1.61 -11.87
C PRO A 293 13.91 2.80 -11.91
N HIS A 294 14.04 3.80 -11.06
CA HIS A 294 13.42 5.10 -11.29
C HIS A 294 13.97 5.79 -12.55
N TYR A 295 15.09 5.30 -13.07
CA TYR A 295 15.73 5.78 -14.29
C TYR A 295 15.84 4.66 -15.33
N LYS A 296 15.76 5.01 -16.60
CA LYS A 296 15.84 4.08 -17.73
C LYS A 296 17.08 3.18 -17.69
N ALA A 297 18.22 3.71 -17.23
CA ALA A 297 19.45 2.93 -17.10
C ALA A 297 19.33 1.75 -16.11
N GLY A 298 18.47 1.87 -15.09
CA GLY A 298 18.27 0.86 -14.06
C GLY A 298 17.08 -0.07 -14.28
N GLN A 299 16.47 -0.07 -15.45
CA GLN A 299 15.25 -0.83 -15.73
C GLN A 299 15.40 -2.37 -15.65
N TRP A 300 16.64 -2.89 -15.53
CA TRP A 300 16.90 -4.32 -15.58
C TRP A 300 17.32 -4.92 -14.23
N ASN A 301 16.69 -6.04 -13.89
CA ASN A 301 17.21 -6.99 -12.90
C ASN A 301 18.06 -8.02 -13.61
N VAL A 302 19.31 -8.17 -13.18
CA VAL A 302 20.27 -9.16 -13.72
C VAL A 302 20.66 -10.10 -12.59
N TYR A 303 20.33 -11.36 -12.76
CA TYR A 303 20.70 -12.42 -11.81
C TYR A 303 22.05 -13.01 -12.23
N ALA A 304 23.12 -12.55 -11.59
CA ALA A 304 24.50 -12.79 -12.04
C ALA A 304 24.97 -14.24 -11.90
N THR A 305 24.37 -15.01 -10.98
CA THR A 305 24.73 -16.41 -10.73
C THR A 305 23.51 -17.32 -10.84
N GLU A 306 23.75 -18.60 -11.14
CA GLU A 306 22.68 -19.59 -11.22
C GLU A 306 21.86 -19.66 -9.94
N ASN A 307 20.55 -19.66 -10.09
CA ASN A 307 19.57 -19.73 -9.01
C ASN A 307 19.64 -18.62 -7.95
N SER A 308 20.38 -17.52 -8.22
CA SER A 308 20.50 -16.42 -7.25
C SER A 308 19.16 -15.76 -6.88
N LEU A 309 18.18 -15.76 -7.77
CA LEU A 309 16.81 -15.33 -7.43
C LEU A 309 16.26 -16.18 -6.29
N ARG A 310 16.28 -17.50 -6.42
CA ARG A 310 15.77 -18.44 -5.42
C ARG A 310 16.60 -18.44 -4.14
N ASP A 311 17.92 -18.37 -4.27
CA ASP A 311 18.82 -18.62 -3.12
C ASP A 311 19.08 -17.35 -2.30
N TYR A 312 18.94 -16.14 -2.88
CA TYR A 312 19.21 -14.88 -2.20
C TYR A 312 17.98 -13.97 -2.06
N HIS A 313 17.18 -13.83 -3.11
CA HIS A 313 16.11 -12.80 -3.13
C HIS A 313 14.78 -13.32 -2.61
N LEU A 314 14.33 -14.50 -2.98
CA LEU A 314 13.03 -15.03 -2.58
C LEU A 314 12.92 -15.36 -1.09
N PRO A 315 13.95 -15.87 -0.37
CA PRO A 315 13.82 -16.27 1.02
C PRO A 315 13.36 -15.16 1.97
N THR A 316 13.67 -13.90 1.64
CA THR A 316 13.27 -12.74 2.44
C THR A 316 11.77 -12.43 2.30
N PHE A 317 11.18 -12.69 1.14
CA PHE A 317 9.73 -12.60 0.92
C PHE A 317 8.99 -13.81 1.47
N GLU A 318 9.57 -15.02 1.37
CA GLU A 318 8.98 -16.23 1.97
C GLU A 318 8.70 -16.05 3.45
N SER A 319 9.63 -15.44 4.19
CA SER A 319 9.45 -15.19 5.62
C SER A 319 8.30 -14.23 5.91
N ALA A 320 8.18 -13.15 5.14
CA ALA A 320 7.09 -12.20 5.29
C ALA A 320 5.72 -12.84 4.93
N ILE A 321 5.68 -13.65 3.87
CA ILE A 321 4.48 -14.38 3.44
C ILE A 321 4.06 -15.42 4.50
N ALA A 322 5.00 -16.15 5.07
CA ALA A 322 4.74 -17.12 6.14
C ALA A 322 4.16 -16.47 7.41
N LYS A 323 4.34 -15.16 7.59
CA LYS A 323 3.74 -14.35 8.67
C LYS A 323 2.51 -13.56 8.23
N ASN A 324 1.90 -13.95 7.12
CA ASN A 324 0.68 -13.33 6.59
C ASN A 324 0.81 -11.81 6.40
N VAL A 325 1.90 -11.38 5.75
CA VAL A 325 2.06 -9.99 5.36
C VAL A 325 0.87 -9.56 4.50
N SER A 326 0.29 -8.40 4.79
CA SER A 326 -0.93 -7.93 4.16
C SER A 326 -0.75 -7.58 2.68
N SER A 327 0.41 -7.06 2.30
CA SER A 327 0.64 -6.58 0.95
C SER A 327 2.08 -6.79 0.51
N ILE A 328 2.27 -7.00 -0.79
CA ILE A 328 3.57 -7.02 -1.45
C ILE A 328 3.56 -6.02 -2.61
N MET A 329 4.69 -5.33 -2.78
CA MET A 329 4.92 -4.37 -3.84
C MET A 329 5.88 -4.94 -4.87
N PRO A 330 5.42 -5.22 -6.10
CA PRO A 330 6.32 -5.58 -7.21
C PRO A 330 7.21 -4.40 -7.59
N TYR A 331 8.44 -4.69 -7.97
CA TYR A 331 9.41 -3.66 -8.33
C TYR A 331 9.16 -3.10 -9.74
N TYR A 332 9.65 -1.89 -10.00
CA TYR A 332 9.60 -1.29 -11.35
C TYR A 332 10.31 -2.10 -12.40
N ALA A 333 11.49 -2.66 -12.03
CA ALA A 333 12.37 -3.31 -12.97
C ALA A 333 11.72 -4.48 -13.69
N LYS A 334 12.35 -4.87 -14.78
CA LYS A 334 12.02 -6.07 -15.56
C LYS A 334 13.19 -7.04 -15.56
N PRO A 335 12.95 -8.36 -15.61
CA PRO A 335 14.01 -9.34 -15.64
C PRO A 335 14.74 -9.30 -16.99
N ALA A 336 16.08 -9.45 -16.95
CA ALA A 336 16.92 -9.52 -18.14
C ALA A 336 17.33 -10.97 -18.41
N GLY A 337 16.55 -11.71 -19.20
CA GLY A 337 16.80 -13.11 -19.49
C GLY A 337 18.09 -13.36 -20.26
N ASP A 338 18.46 -12.46 -21.16
CA ASP A 338 19.67 -12.51 -21.99
C ASP A 338 20.97 -12.17 -21.24
N LYS A 339 20.85 -11.53 -20.07
CA LYS A 339 21.99 -11.10 -19.24
C LYS A 339 22.11 -11.89 -17.93
N SER A 340 21.09 -12.64 -17.57
CA SER A 340 21.04 -13.41 -16.33
C SER A 340 21.58 -14.83 -16.55
N ALA A 341 22.24 -15.39 -15.54
CA ALA A 341 22.49 -16.82 -15.48
C ALA A 341 21.15 -17.58 -15.33
N SER A 342 21.17 -18.89 -15.56
CA SER A 342 19.98 -19.75 -15.46
C SER A 342 19.35 -19.62 -14.07
N GLN A 343 18.04 -19.41 -14.05
CA GLN A 343 17.24 -19.32 -12.81
C GLN A 343 16.15 -20.38 -12.83
N LYS A 344 16.01 -21.09 -11.72
CA LYS A 344 14.94 -22.07 -11.51
C LYS A 344 13.92 -21.53 -10.50
N ASP A 345 12.67 -21.86 -10.72
CA ASP A 345 11.60 -21.62 -9.77
C ASP A 345 11.64 -22.62 -8.58
N LEU A 346 10.73 -22.53 -7.64
CA LEU A 346 10.71 -23.41 -6.46
C LEU A 346 10.42 -24.87 -6.81
N ASN A 347 9.87 -25.14 -7.99
CA ASN A 347 9.61 -26.48 -8.52
C ASN A 347 10.73 -27.02 -9.40
N GLY A 348 11.81 -26.25 -9.60
CA GLY A 348 12.96 -26.61 -10.42
C GLY A 348 12.79 -26.37 -11.93
N ASN A 349 11.72 -25.68 -12.34
CA ASN A 349 11.52 -25.31 -13.75
C ASN A 349 12.29 -24.04 -14.09
N ASP A 350 12.63 -23.88 -15.36
CA ASP A 350 13.21 -22.64 -15.85
C ASP A 350 12.22 -21.47 -15.72
N ILE A 351 12.71 -20.34 -15.21
CA ILE A 351 11.88 -19.14 -15.06
C ILE A 351 11.73 -18.43 -16.40
N GLU A 352 10.50 -18.13 -16.77
CA GLU A 352 10.20 -17.32 -17.95
C GLU A 352 10.48 -15.84 -17.67
N MET A 353 11.60 -15.33 -18.21
CA MET A 353 12.08 -13.97 -18.02
C MET A 353 11.48 -13.00 -19.07
N LYS A 354 10.15 -12.88 -19.13
CA LYS A 354 9.50 -11.87 -20.00
C LYS A 354 10.02 -10.48 -19.63
N PRO A 355 10.44 -9.63 -20.59
CA PRO A 355 10.97 -8.30 -20.31
C PRO A 355 9.87 -7.27 -19.97
N LEU A 356 9.05 -7.60 -18.99
CA LEU A 356 7.96 -6.79 -18.46
C LEU A 356 8.28 -6.37 -17.02
N GLY A 357 8.00 -5.14 -16.65
CA GLY A 357 8.05 -4.69 -15.27
C GLY A 357 7.32 -5.67 -14.34
N PHE A 358 7.88 -5.93 -13.16
CA PHE A 358 7.35 -7.02 -12.33
C PHE A 358 5.87 -6.86 -11.98
N ALA A 359 5.34 -5.63 -11.89
CA ALA A 359 3.91 -5.38 -11.69
C ALA A 359 3.02 -5.79 -12.88
N TYR A 360 3.61 -6.06 -14.04
CA TYR A 360 2.94 -6.50 -15.27
C TYR A 360 3.22 -7.96 -15.62
N ASN A 361 4.06 -8.63 -14.85
CA ASN A 361 4.59 -9.92 -15.20
C ASN A 361 3.80 -11.05 -14.52
N ASP A 362 2.95 -11.70 -15.29
CA ASP A 362 2.06 -12.78 -14.85
C ASP A 362 2.82 -13.96 -14.24
N TYR A 363 3.98 -14.32 -14.80
CA TYR A 363 4.79 -15.41 -14.25
C TYR A 363 5.23 -15.11 -12.82
N PHE A 364 5.79 -13.91 -12.59
CA PHE A 364 6.28 -13.54 -11.27
C PHE A 364 5.15 -13.33 -10.26
N ILE A 365 4.03 -12.74 -10.66
CA ILE A 365 2.92 -12.48 -9.73
C ILE A 365 2.04 -13.72 -9.53
N LYS A 366 1.48 -14.28 -10.60
CA LYS A 366 0.52 -15.37 -10.47
C LYS A 366 1.21 -16.66 -10.09
N LYS A 367 2.23 -17.04 -10.86
CA LYS A 367 2.86 -18.35 -10.71
C LYS A 367 3.85 -18.40 -9.55
N LEU A 368 4.80 -17.45 -9.49
CA LEU A 368 5.82 -17.48 -8.46
C LEU A 368 5.30 -16.98 -7.11
N LEU A 369 4.72 -15.77 -7.06
CA LEU A 369 4.30 -15.16 -5.78
C LEU A 369 3.03 -15.83 -5.21
N LYS A 370 1.96 -15.94 -6.01
CA LYS A 370 0.68 -16.43 -5.49
C LYS A 370 0.59 -17.96 -5.43
N GLU A 371 1.01 -18.68 -6.48
CA GLU A 371 0.90 -20.15 -6.51
C GLU A 371 2.02 -20.83 -5.72
N GLN A 372 3.29 -20.52 -6.01
CA GLN A 372 4.42 -21.25 -5.43
C GLN A 372 4.79 -20.76 -4.03
N LEU A 373 4.87 -19.44 -3.80
CA LEU A 373 5.13 -18.85 -2.49
C LEU A 373 3.89 -18.79 -1.60
N GLY A 374 2.70 -19.00 -2.15
CA GLY A 374 1.45 -19.08 -1.39
C GLY A 374 0.95 -17.73 -0.84
N PHE A 375 1.37 -16.60 -1.43
CA PHE A 375 0.91 -15.28 -1.00
C PHE A 375 -0.61 -15.13 -1.15
N ARG A 376 -1.27 -14.66 -0.10
CA ARG A 376 -2.73 -14.48 -0.02
C ARG A 376 -3.17 -13.04 0.24
N GLY A 377 -2.22 -12.13 0.41
CA GLY A 377 -2.48 -10.71 0.53
C GLY A 377 -2.79 -10.05 -0.82
N TYR A 378 -2.75 -8.73 -0.85
CA TYR A 378 -3.01 -7.96 -2.07
C TYR A 378 -1.73 -7.35 -2.65
N ILE A 379 -1.77 -7.10 -3.96
CA ILE A 379 -0.66 -6.49 -4.70
C ILE A 379 -0.87 -4.98 -4.74
N ASN A 380 0.07 -4.25 -4.17
CA ASN A 380 0.14 -2.80 -4.27
C ASN A 380 1.29 -2.41 -5.20
N SER A 381 1.00 -1.80 -6.33
CA SER A 381 2.08 -1.38 -7.23
C SER A 381 3.03 -0.39 -6.59
N ASP A 382 4.24 -0.31 -7.09
CA ASP A 382 5.08 0.84 -6.81
C ASP A 382 4.53 2.10 -7.49
N THR A 383 4.95 3.30 -7.05
CA THR A 383 4.35 4.57 -7.45
C THR A 383 4.75 4.96 -8.86
N GLY A 384 3.75 5.20 -9.73
CA GLY A 384 3.99 5.74 -11.08
C GLY A 384 4.33 4.69 -12.13
N ILE A 385 4.00 3.42 -11.92
CA ILE A 385 4.23 2.36 -12.93
C ILE A 385 3.51 2.65 -14.24
N VAL A 386 2.34 3.28 -14.20
CA VAL A 386 1.53 3.54 -15.40
C VAL A 386 1.89 4.84 -16.13
N HIS A 387 2.61 5.75 -15.47
CA HIS A 387 2.97 7.04 -16.03
C HIS A 387 4.47 7.18 -16.35
N ASN A 388 5.35 6.81 -15.45
CA ASN A 388 6.78 7.12 -15.55
C ASN A 388 7.69 5.89 -15.68
N MET A 389 7.54 4.91 -14.81
CA MET A 389 8.39 3.70 -14.78
C MET A 389 7.68 2.54 -15.48
N CYS A 390 7.25 2.77 -16.72
CA CYS A 390 6.44 1.85 -17.53
C CYS A 390 7.30 0.81 -18.27
N TRP A 391 8.32 0.27 -17.58
CA TRP A 391 9.32 -0.57 -18.24
C TRP A 391 8.73 -1.86 -18.84
N GLY A 392 8.89 -2.00 -20.13
CA GLY A 392 8.36 -3.13 -20.91
C GLY A 392 6.95 -2.94 -21.46
N VAL A 393 6.27 -1.85 -21.08
CA VAL A 393 4.92 -1.50 -21.58
C VAL A 393 4.86 -0.06 -22.11
N GLU A 394 6.01 0.49 -22.49
CA GLU A 394 6.15 1.87 -22.97
C GLU A 394 5.30 2.16 -24.21
N ALA A 395 5.03 1.15 -25.03
CA ALA A 395 4.23 1.28 -26.25
C ALA A 395 2.72 1.39 -26.00
N LEU A 396 2.25 1.02 -24.80
CA LEU A 396 0.85 1.11 -24.41
C LEU A 396 0.51 2.53 -23.94
N ASP A 397 -0.73 2.97 -24.15
CA ASP A 397 -1.23 4.19 -23.50
C ASP A 397 -1.49 3.96 -22.00
N THR A 398 -1.83 5.02 -21.24
CA THR A 398 -1.99 4.90 -19.79
C THR A 398 -3.17 4.00 -19.40
N ALA A 399 -4.30 4.11 -20.11
CA ALA A 399 -5.47 3.27 -19.85
C ALA A 399 -5.15 1.78 -20.12
N GLU A 400 -4.42 1.49 -21.18
CA GLU A 400 -3.94 0.15 -21.49
C GLU A 400 -3.00 -0.39 -20.43
N ARG A 401 -2.07 0.44 -19.91
CA ARG A 401 -1.16 0.04 -18.82
C ARG A 401 -1.91 -0.27 -17.52
N ILE A 402 -2.92 0.53 -17.17
CA ILE A 402 -3.78 0.28 -16.02
C ILE A 402 -4.50 -1.06 -16.18
N ALA A 403 -5.15 -1.28 -17.32
CA ALA A 403 -5.84 -2.54 -17.61
C ALA A 403 -4.89 -3.73 -17.57
N PHE A 404 -3.68 -3.57 -18.12
CA PHE A 404 -2.67 -4.63 -18.12
C PHE A 404 -2.15 -4.95 -16.69
N ALA A 405 -1.92 -3.94 -15.86
CA ALA A 405 -1.53 -4.13 -14.47
C ALA A 405 -2.59 -4.94 -13.70
N ILE A 406 -3.88 -4.62 -13.89
CA ILE A 406 -4.99 -5.31 -13.23
C ILE A 406 -5.12 -6.76 -13.74
N ASN A 407 -5.16 -6.96 -15.05
CA ASN A 407 -5.46 -8.28 -15.63
C ASN A 407 -4.26 -9.24 -15.58
N ASN A 408 -3.07 -8.75 -15.88
CA ASN A 408 -1.88 -9.56 -16.01
C ASN A 408 -1.08 -9.62 -14.70
N GLY A 409 -0.91 -8.47 -14.05
CA GLY A 409 -0.21 -8.33 -12.77
C GLY A 409 -1.09 -8.58 -11.54
N GLU A 410 -2.41 -8.75 -11.71
CA GLU A 410 -3.36 -8.86 -10.59
C GLU A 410 -3.13 -7.77 -9.51
N VAL A 411 -2.85 -6.55 -9.98
CA VAL A 411 -2.59 -5.40 -9.11
C VAL A 411 -3.90 -4.90 -8.52
N ASP A 412 -3.99 -4.86 -7.20
CA ASP A 412 -5.19 -4.46 -6.47
C ASP A 412 -5.22 -2.97 -6.14
N LEU A 413 -4.04 -2.38 -5.89
CA LEU A 413 -3.86 -0.94 -5.67
C LEU A 413 -2.79 -0.40 -6.60
N ILE A 414 -3.12 0.64 -7.36
CA ILE A 414 -2.18 1.29 -8.28
C ILE A 414 -1.73 2.62 -7.68
N SER A 415 -0.48 2.66 -7.24
CA SER A 415 0.11 3.86 -6.66
C SER A 415 0.44 4.89 -7.75
N GLY A 416 0.00 6.12 -7.50
CA GLY A 416 0.21 7.23 -8.42
C GLY A 416 -0.82 7.33 -9.53
N LEU A 417 -2.05 6.83 -9.33
CA LEU A 417 -3.19 7.16 -10.17
C LEU A 417 -3.71 8.56 -9.81
N PHE A 418 -3.94 9.40 -10.82
CA PHE A 418 -4.33 10.79 -10.64
C PHE A 418 -5.50 11.21 -11.54
N ASP A 419 -6.09 10.30 -12.29
CA ASP A 419 -7.18 10.59 -13.22
C ASP A 419 -8.26 9.51 -13.20
N LEU A 420 -9.43 9.88 -12.66
CA LEU A 420 -10.59 8.99 -12.59
C LEU A 420 -11.12 8.61 -13.98
N LYS A 421 -11.11 9.57 -14.92
CA LYS A 421 -11.63 9.33 -16.28
C LYS A 421 -10.77 8.30 -17.01
N GLU A 422 -9.45 8.46 -16.94
CA GLU A 422 -8.49 7.52 -17.54
C GLU A 422 -8.62 6.12 -16.94
N THR A 423 -8.84 6.03 -15.62
CA THR A 423 -9.06 4.75 -14.94
C THR A 423 -10.40 4.10 -15.35
N LYS A 424 -11.47 4.88 -15.47
CA LYS A 424 -12.76 4.36 -15.99
C LYS A 424 -12.62 3.84 -17.42
N GLU A 425 -11.94 4.57 -18.28
CA GLU A 425 -11.65 4.14 -19.65
C GLU A 425 -10.85 2.83 -19.68
N ALA A 426 -9.87 2.69 -18.79
CA ALA A 426 -9.10 1.45 -18.66
C ALA A 426 -9.97 0.25 -18.30
N ILE A 427 -10.91 0.43 -17.38
CA ILE A 427 -11.83 -0.63 -16.95
C ILE A 427 -12.81 -1.00 -18.09
N GLU A 428 -13.34 -0.02 -18.82
CA GLU A 428 -14.18 -0.26 -19.98
C GLU A 428 -13.44 -1.03 -21.07
N ARG A 429 -12.23 -0.63 -21.40
CA ARG A 429 -11.38 -1.35 -22.36
C ARG A 429 -11.09 -2.77 -21.89
N ALA A 430 -10.72 -2.98 -20.64
CA ALA A 430 -10.45 -4.30 -20.08
C ALA A 430 -11.67 -5.24 -20.12
N SER A 431 -12.90 -4.69 -20.10
CA SER A 431 -14.14 -5.48 -20.09
C SER A 431 -14.67 -5.84 -21.49
N ASN A 432 -14.24 -5.16 -22.56
CA ASN A 432 -14.86 -5.18 -23.90
C ASN A 432 -14.10 -5.97 -24.97
N ASP A 433 -13.28 -6.96 -24.63
CA ASP A 433 -12.47 -7.73 -25.59
C ASP A 433 -11.60 -6.84 -26.54
N TYR A 434 -11.41 -5.57 -26.13
CA TYR A 434 -10.65 -4.57 -26.89
C TYR A 434 -9.27 -5.07 -27.31
N TYR A 435 -8.68 -5.87 -26.43
CA TYR A 435 -7.31 -6.36 -26.59
C TYR A 435 -7.19 -7.61 -27.48
N GLU A 436 -8.28 -8.33 -27.76
CA GLU A 436 -8.27 -9.43 -28.73
C GLU A 436 -8.11 -8.96 -30.16
N SER A 437 -8.48 -7.70 -30.46
CA SER A 437 -8.46 -7.12 -31.79
C SER A 437 -7.19 -6.33 -32.11
N HIS A 438 -6.30 -6.14 -31.16
CA HIS A 438 -5.06 -5.38 -31.31
C HIS A 438 -3.87 -6.27 -30.92
N ASP A 439 -2.75 -6.20 -31.65
CA ASP A 439 -1.51 -6.96 -31.40
C ASP A 439 -0.86 -6.65 -30.04
N ILE A 440 -1.60 -6.83 -28.97
CA ILE A 440 -1.15 -6.64 -27.60
C ILE A 440 -0.74 -8.01 -27.02
N PRO A 441 0.30 -8.09 -26.17
CA PRO A 441 0.81 -9.36 -25.68
C PRO A 441 -0.30 -10.26 -25.12
N SER A 442 -0.38 -11.50 -25.63
CA SER A 442 -1.37 -12.49 -25.28
C SER A 442 -1.49 -12.68 -23.75
N GLY A 443 -2.67 -12.48 -23.19
CA GLY A 443 -2.92 -12.67 -21.75
C GLY A 443 -4.01 -11.77 -21.20
N PHE A 444 -4.52 -10.81 -21.96
CA PHE A 444 -5.64 -9.98 -21.53
C PHE A 444 -6.91 -10.81 -21.43
N LYS A 445 -7.42 -10.95 -20.22
CA LYS A 445 -8.76 -11.46 -19.95
C LYS A 445 -9.55 -10.38 -19.25
N LYS A 446 -10.88 -10.40 -19.43
CA LYS A 446 -11.84 -9.52 -18.77
C LYS A 446 -11.46 -9.24 -17.33
N ALA A 447 -11.25 -7.97 -16.99
CA ALA A 447 -10.95 -7.57 -15.63
C ALA A 447 -12.13 -7.89 -14.73
N ASP A 448 -11.98 -8.88 -13.91
CA ASP A 448 -12.90 -9.09 -12.80
C ASP A 448 -12.46 -8.13 -11.69
N ILE A 449 -13.03 -6.90 -11.70
CA ILE A 449 -12.82 -5.92 -10.61
C ILE A 449 -13.59 -6.42 -9.39
N THR A 450 -13.32 -7.62 -9.00
CA THR A 450 -14.02 -8.25 -7.91
C THR A 450 -13.06 -8.57 -6.79
N LEU A 451 -13.48 -8.24 -5.61
CA LEU A 451 -13.11 -8.86 -4.35
C LEU A 451 -11.71 -8.57 -3.79
N LEU A 452 -10.60 -8.63 -4.55
CA LEU A 452 -9.28 -8.69 -3.92
C LEU A 452 -8.89 -7.37 -3.24
N SER A 453 -9.06 -6.24 -3.90
CA SER A 453 -8.79 -4.91 -3.30
C SER A 453 -9.69 -4.59 -2.10
N LEU A 454 -10.89 -5.19 -2.03
CA LEU A 454 -11.85 -4.95 -0.94
C LEU A 454 -11.71 -5.92 0.23
N ILE A 455 -11.18 -7.12 0.00
CA ILE A 455 -10.90 -8.10 1.07
C ILE A 455 -9.93 -7.51 2.09
N HIS A 456 -9.04 -6.64 1.64
CA HIS A 456 -7.97 -6.04 2.44
C HIS A 456 -8.28 -4.64 2.94
N ILE A 457 -9.43 -4.04 2.57
CA ILE A 457 -9.97 -2.88 3.27
C ILE A 457 -10.47 -3.40 4.62
N SER A 458 -9.49 -3.66 5.46
CA SER A 458 -9.68 -4.20 6.77
C SER A 458 -10.60 -3.30 7.57
N GLU A 459 -11.65 -3.89 8.06
CA GLU A 459 -12.56 -3.40 9.08
C GLU A 459 -13.08 -1.97 8.90
N PRO A 460 -14.28 -1.78 8.33
CA PRO A 460 -14.97 -0.48 8.34
C PRO A 460 -15.27 0.05 9.76
N THR A 461 -14.86 -0.66 10.78
CA THR A 461 -14.99 -0.30 12.20
C THR A 461 -13.64 -0.02 12.88
N ARG A 462 -12.56 0.17 12.12
CA ARG A 462 -11.29 0.59 12.73
C ARG A 462 -11.50 1.83 13.58
N ARG A 463 -10.90 1.79 14.75
CA ARG A 463 -10.91 2.92 15.68
C ARG A 463 -10.41 4.15 14.93
N THR A 464 -11.23 5.19 14.86
CA THR A 464 -10.72 6.52 14.60
C THR A 464 -9.68 6.79 15.67
N PRO A 465 -8.48 7.30 15.32
CA PRO A 465 -7.49 7.64 16.33
C PRO A 465 -8.14 8.48 17.41
N ILE A 466 -7.93 8.09 18.66
CA ILE A 466 -8.44 8.87 19.78
C ILE A 466 -7.55 10.10 19.87
N SER A 467 -8.09 11.28 19.57
CA SER A 467 -7.45 12.53 19.95
C SER A 467 -7.46 12.62 21.47
N TYR A 468 -6.30 12.59 22.10
CA TYR A 468 -6.12 13.00 23.48
C TYR A 468 -6.13 14.53 23.58
#